data_b58459db8a8aeee8228e223434232164
#
_entry.id   b58459db8a8aeee8228e223434232164
#
_cell.length_a   1.000
_cell.length_b   1.000
_cell.length_c   1.000
_cell.angle_alpha   90.00
_cell.angle_beta   90.00
_cell.angle_gamma   90.00
#
_symmetry.space_group_name_H-M   'P 1'
#
loop_
_entity.id
_entity.type
_entity.pdbx_description
1 polymer ?
#
loop_
_entity_poly.entity_id
_entity_poly.type
_entity_poly.pdbx_seq_one_letter_code
_entity_poly.pdbx_strand_id
1 'polypeptide(L)'
;PTMVLSNKVESYNPFHLYVKELPGWDGVDRVTPLLLRVSDNEIWLRGGRCWLRAMLSQWSGEERLHANVLTPVLISGKQGLSKSTFCRLLMPDSLRHYFIDNLNLAAGSSPEKKLVKNGLINLDEFDKIKESQQATLKNLLQMVNVPVFRGKRLGWVNESRLASFIATTNVYQVLIDSTGSRRFLCVEVLKPISE
;
A
#
# COMPACT_ATOMS: atom_id res chain seq x y z
N PRO A 1 -30.20 -12.11 14.72
CA PRO A 1 -28.98 -12.64 14.12
C PRO A 1 -29.07 -12.81 12.60
N THR A 2 -30.28 -12.95 12.04
CA THR A 2 -30.52 -13.21 10.61
C THR A 2 -30.31 -11.96 9.73
N MET A 3 -30.44 -10.77 10.27
CA MET A 3 -30.35 -9.50 9.53
C MET A 3 -28.91 -9.14 9.16
N VAL A 4 -27.94 -9.45 10.01
CA VAL A 4 -26.50 -9.16 9.81
C VAL A 4 -25.87 -9.99 8.67
N LEU A 5 -26.53 -11.07 8.27
CA LEU A 5 -26.07 -12.02 7.25
C LEU A 5 -26.97 -12.04 6.02
N SER A 6 -27.88 -11.06 5.87
CA SER A 6 -28.72 -10.94 4.69
C SER A 6 -28.00 -10.13 3.61
N ASN A 7 -28.21 -10.47 2.32
CA ASN A 7 -27.73 -9.67 1.19
C ASN A 7 -28.35 -8.26 1.12
N LYS A 8 -29.15 -7.88 2.13
CA LYS A 8 -29.77 -6.55 2.28
C LYS A 8 -28.89 -5.59 3.10
N VAL A 9 -27.83 -6.09 3.76
CA VAL A 9 -26.86 -5.25 4.46
C VAL A 9 -25.71 -5.01 3.50
N GLU A 10 -25.53 -3.78 3.06
CA GLU A 10 -24.38 -3.40 2.24
C GLU A 10 -23.08 -3.73 2.97
N SER A 11 -22.09 -4.24 2.23
CA SER A 11 -20.77 -4.50 2.77
C SER A 11 -20.14 -3.19 3.19
N TYR A 12 -19.81 -3.03 4.47
CA TYR A 12 -19.13 -1.86 4.99
C TYR A 12 -17.68 -1.82 4.51
N ASN A 13 -17.37 -0.86 3.64
CA ASN A 13 -16.01 -0.58 3.19
C ASN A 13 -15.65 0.87 3.55
N PRO A 14 -14.85 1.12 4.60
CA PRO A 14 -14.52 2.46 5.05
C PRO A 14 -13.72 3.26 4.00
N PHE A 15 -12.95 2.60 3.17
CA PHE A 15 -12.18 3.25 2.10
C PHE A 15 -13.10 3.75 0.98
N HIS A 16 -14.06 2.91 0.57
CA HIS A 16 -15.06 3.30 -0.44
C HIS A 16 -15.88 4.49 0.05
N LEU A 17 -16.35 4.45 1.30
CA LEU A 17 -17.09 5.56 1.91
C LEU A 17 -16.26 6.83 1.92
N TYR A 18 -15.00 6.75 2.36
CA TYR A 18 -14.09 7.90 2.37
C TYR A 18 -13.94 8.52 0.98
N VAL A 19 -13.69 7.71 -0.05
CA VAL A 19 -13.52 8.20 -1.43
C VAL A 19 -14.81 8.82 -1.96
N LYS A 20 -15.96 8.22 -1.64
CA LYS A 20 -17.29 8.71 -2.07
C LYS A 20 -17.67 10.05 -1.42
N GLU A 21 -17.21 10.30 -0.20
CA GLU A 21 -17.49 11.52 0.56
C GLU A 21 -16.51 12.67 0.24
N LEU A 22 -15.47 12.41 -0.55
CA LEU A 22 -14.56 13.47 -0.95
C LEU A 22 -15.29 14.54 -1.77
N PRO A 23 -14.99 15.83 -1.53
CA PRO A 23 -15.52 16.91 -2.34
C PRO A 23 -15.03 16.80 -3.78
N GLY A 24 -15.78 17.38 -4.71
CA GLY A 24 -15.33 17.52 -6.11
C GLY A 24 -13.98 18.23 -6.18
N TRP A 25 -13.21 17.92 -7.22
CA TRP A 25 -11.91 18.55 -7.41
C TRP A 25 -12.03 20.06 -7.65
N ASP A 26 -11.31 20.84 -6.87
CA ASP A 26 -11.27 22.30 -6.91
C ASP A 26 -10.25 22.90 -7.88
N GLY A 27 -9.61 22.07 -8.71
CA GLY A 27 -8.57 22.50 -9.67
C GLY A 27 -7.16 22.62 -9.09
N VAL A 28 -6.98 22.42 -7.77
CA VAL A 28 -5.68 22.59 -7.11
C VAL A 28 -4.89 21.29 -7.09
N ASP A 29 -3.68 21.29 -7.65
CA ASP A 29 -2.75 20.16 -7.57
C ASP A 29 -2.09 20.07 -6.19
N ARG A 30 -2.56 19.16 -5.36
CA ARG A 30 -1.97 18.84 -4.04
C ARG A 30 -1.00 17.66 -4.08
N VAL A 31 -1.00 16.92 -5.18
CA VAL A 31 -0.16 15.71 -5.31
C VAL A 31 1.28 16.08 -5.61
N THR A 32 1.53 17.02 -6.50
CA THR A 32 2.92 17.44 -6.82
C THR A 32 3.64 18.00 -5.59
N PRO A 33 3.09 18.96 -4.83
CA PRO A 33 3.74 19.45 -3.62
C PRO A 33 4.01 18.34 -2.60
N LEU A 34 3.10 17.36 -2.45
CA LEU A 34 3.30 16.22 -1.57
C LEU A 34 4.51 15.37 -2.00
N LEU A 35 4.62 15.06 -3.29
CA LEU A 35 5.72 14.24 -3.81
C LEU A 35 7.06 14.99 -3.77
N LEU A 36 7.06 16.31 -4.00
CA LEU A 36 8.25 17.16 -3.91
C LEU A 36 8.85 17.22 -2.49
N ARG A 37 8.09 16.90 -1.45
CA ARG A 37 8.64 16.76 -0.09
C ARG A 37 9.68 15.64 0.00
N VAL A 38 9.54 14.62 -0.84
CA VAL A 38 10.45 13.46 -0.89
C VAL A 38 11.61 13.73 -1.84
N SER A 39 11.31 14.10 -3.10
CA SER A 39 12.33 14.34 -4.13
C SER A 39 11.71 15.08 -5.31
N ASP A 40 12.54 15.85 -6.03
CA ASP A 40 12.21 16.50 -7.31
C ASP A 40 12.51 15.63 -8.53
N ASN A 41 12.94 14.39 -8.33
CA ASN A 41 13.22 13.44 -9.40
C ASN A 41 11.97 13.20 -10.27
N GLU A 42 12.06 13.41 -11.57
CA GLU A 42 10.93 13.30 -12.50
C GLU A 42 10.31 11.90 -12.55
N ILE A 43 11.13 10.84 -12.46
CA ILE A 43 10.65 9.45 -12.43
C ILE A 43 9.82 9.22 -11.17
N TRP A 44 10.29 9.76 -10.03
CA TRP A 44 9.56 9.73 -8.77
C TRP A 44 8.23 10.48 -8.88
N LEU A 45 8.23 11.71 -9.39
CA LEU A 45 7.03 12.53 -9.50
C LEU A 45 5.96 11.86 -10.38
N ARG A 46 6.37 11.32 -11.52
CA ARG A 46 5.47 10.58 -12.43
C ARG A 46 4.99 9.27 -11.82
N GLY A 47 5.92 8.45 -11.33
CA GLY A 47 5.60 7.14 -10.75
C GLY A 47 4.79 7.26 -9.46
N GLY A 48 5.10 8.21 -8.60
CA GLY A 48 4.36 8.51 -7.37
C GLY A 48 2.92 8.94 -7.64
N ARG A 49 2.67 9.76 -8.66
CA ARG A 49 1.30 10.10 -9.11
C ARG A 49 0.53 8.84 -9.56
N CYS A 50 1.16 8.00 -10.37
CA CYS A 50 0.53 6.75 -10.82
C CYS A 50 0.21 5.83 -9.63
N TRP A 51 1.14 5.69 -8.69
CA TRP A 51 0.97 4.89 -7.49
C TRP A 51 -0.17 5.37 -6.60
N LEU A 52 -0.24 6.68 -6.31
CA LEU A 52 -1.32 7.27 -5.51
C LEU A 52 -2.69 7.08 -6.17
N ARG A 53 -2.78 7.32 -7.49
CA ARG A 53 -4.04 7.09 -8.24
C ARG A 53 -4.47 5.63 -8.18
N ALA A 54 -3.54 4.69 -8.35
CA ALA A 54 -3.82 3.27 -8.26
C ALA A 54 -4.24 2.85 -6.84
N MET A 55 -3.68 3.45 -5.79
CA MET A 55 -4.07 3.24 -4.40
C MET A 55 -5.52 3.69 -4.16
N LEU A 56 -5.86 4.93 -4.51
CA LEU A 56 -7.22 5.44 -4.37
C LEU A 56 -8.23 4.64 -5.19
N SER A 57 -7.84 4.25 -6.40
CA SER A 57 -8.65 3.41 -7.25
C SER A 57 -8.86 2.01 -6.61
N GLN A 58 -7.93 1.40 -5.85
CA GLN A 58 -8.20 0.18 -5.05
C GLN A 58 -9.22 0.42 -3.93
N TRP A 59 -9.21 1.60 -3.33
CA TRP A 59 -10.14 1.96 -2.26
C TRP A 59 -11.57 2.20 -2.77
N SER A 60 -11.75 2.61 -4.02
CA SER A 60 -13.08 2.80 -4.62
C SER A 60 -13.89 1.50 -4.74
N GLY A 61 -13.25 0.33 -4.61
CA GLY A 61 -13.93 -0.97 -4.66
C GLY A 61 -14.39 -1.39 -6.06
N GLU A 62 -13.96 -0.67 -7.10
CA GLU A 62 -14.26 -1.05 -8.48
C GLU A 62 -13.56 -2.36 -8.87
N GLU A 63 -14.21 -3.18 -9.71
CA GLU A 63 -13.60 -4.37 -10.27
C GLU A 63 -12.37 -4.03 -11.12
N ARG A 64 -11.30 -4.80 -10.96
CA ARG A 64 -10.01 -4.52 -11.61
C ARG A 64 -9.36 -5.75 -12.17
N LEU A 65 -8.69 -5.53 -13.30
CA LEU A 65 -7.82 -6.54 -13.91
C LEU A 65 -6.46 -6.63 -13.21
N HIS A 66 -5.99 -5.55 -12.60
CA HIS A 66 -4.65 -5.49 -12.02
C HIS A 66 -4.64 -4.80 -10.65
N ALA A 67 -3.87 -5.34 -9.72
CA ALA A 67 -3.57 -4.70 -8.46
C ALA A 67 -2.59 -3.53 -8.65
N ASN A 68 -2.49 -2.63 -7.65
CA ASN A 68 -1.40 -1.66 -7.57
C ASN A 68 -0.08 -2.40 -7.23
N VAL A 69 0.61 -2.84 -8.26
CA VAL A 69 1.87 -3.59 -8.13
C VAL A 69 3.07 -2.69 -7.85
N LEU A 70 2.96 -1.39 -8.17
CA LEU A 70 4.04 -0.44 -7.95
C LEU A 70 4.23 -0.20 -6.46
N THR A 71 5.47 -0.26 -6.01
CA THR A 71 5.86 -0.06 -4.61
C THR A 71 6.95 1.00 -4.55
N PRO A 72 6.65 2.22 -4.11
CA PRO A 72 7.69 3.20 -3.81
C PRO A 72 8.63 2.68 -2.73
N VAL A 73 9.94 2.90 -2.90
CA VAL A 73 10.98 2.57 -1.93
C VAL A 73 11.74 3.84 -1.60
N LEU A 74 11.56 4.35 -0.38
CA LEU A 74 12.24 5.54 0.11
C LEU A 74 13.61 5.15 0.69
N ILE A 75 14.67 5.57 0.04
CA ILE A 75 16.04 5.18 0.37
C ILE A 75 16.78 6.37 0.95
N SER A 76 17.54 6.18 2.01
CA SER A 76 18.49 7.18 2.49
C SER A 76 19.67 6.51 3.20
N GLY A 77 20.88 7.02 3.03
CA GLY A 77 22.04 6.56 3.80
C GLY A 77 22.05 7.05 5.25
N LYS A 78 21.12 7.91 5.66
CA LYS A 78 20.99 8.49 7.00
C LYS A 78 19.66 8.10 7.63
N GLN A 79 19.69 7.85 8.94
CA GLN A 79 18.48 7.70 9.75
C GLN A 79 17.88 9.07 10.10
N GLY A 80 16.62 9.08 10.57
CA GLY A 80 15.98 10.30 11.07
C GLY A 80 15.45 11.25 9.99
N LEU A 81 15.34 10.81 8.73
CA LEU A 81 14.78 11.62 7.64
C LEU A 81 13.24 11.54 7.53
N SER A 82 12.55 11.08 8.57
CA SER A 82 11.08 11.01 8.68
C SER A 82 10.38 10.14 7.61
N LYS A 83 11.08 9.18 7.01
CA LYS A 83 10.51 8.31 5.96
C LYS A 83 9.27 7.54 6.43
N SER A 84 9.36 6.81 7.56
CA SER A 84 8.24 6.01 8.08
C SER A 84 7.09 6.89 8.57
N THR A 85 7.39 8.08 9.12
CA THR A 85 6.39 9.10 9.47
C THR A 85 5.63 9.57 8.22
N PHE A 86 6.34 9.91 7.15
CA PHE A 86 5.74 10.27 5.87
C PHE A 86 4.82 9.16 5.35
N CYS A 87 5.27 7.90 5.36
CA CYS A 87 4.45 6.77 4.93
C CYS A 87 3.13 6.69 5.72
N ARG A 88 3.17 6.90 7.02
CA ARG A 88 1.98 6.90 7.89
C ARG A 88 1.04 8.06 7.62
N LEU A 89 1.58 9.25 7.37
CA LEU A 89 0.82 10.48 7.10
C LEU A 89 0.16 10.49 5.71
N LEU A 90 0.54 9.59 4.80
CA LEU A 90 -0.19 9.38 3.54
C LEU A 90 -1.61 8.84 3.75
N MET A 91 -1.87 8.23 4.91
CA MET A 91 -3.23 7.80 5.26
C MET A 91 -4.00 8.95 5.88
N PRO A 92 -5.24 9.21 5.41
CA PRO A 92 -6.14 10.15 6.06
C PRO A 92 -6.33 9.82 7.54
N ASP A 93 -6.56 10.82 8.38
CA ASP A 93 -6.68 10.65 9.83
C ASP A 93 -7.73 9.61 10.21
N SER A 94 -8.89 9.65 9.56
CA SER A 94 -10.00 8.71 9.77
C SER A 94 -9.66 7.27 9.38
N LEU A 95 -8.70 7.06 8.46
CA LEU A 95 -8.29 5.75 7.96
C LEU A 95 -6.90 5.32 8.46
N ARG A 96 -6.23 6.14 9.30
CA ARG A 96 -4.85 5.88 9.74
C ARG A 96 -4.69 4.58 10.52
N HIS A 97 -5.74 4.10 11.18
CA HIS A 97 -5.72 2.80 11.88
C HIS A 97 -5.70 1.59 10.92
N TYR A 98 -5.87 1.80 9.62
CA TYR A 98 -5.67 0.79 8.58
C TYR A 98 -4.29 0.87 7.91
N PHE A 99 -3.38 1.64 8.48
CA PHE A 99 -1.96 1.62 8.16
C PHE A 99 -1.25 0.60 9.04
N ILE A 100 -0.31 -0.14 8.47
CA ILE A 100 0.62 -0.96 9.25
C ILE A 100 2.04 -0.75 8.79
N ASP A 101 2.96 -0.67 9.76
CA ASP A 101 4.38 -0.84 9.54
C ASP A 101 4.70 -2.34 9.63
N ASN A 102 5.47 -2.83 8.69
CA ASN A 102 5.91 -4.21 8.60
C ASN A 102 4.80 -5.26 8.34
N LEU A 103 5.13 -6.15 7.47
CA LEU A 103 4.31 -7.31 7.12
C LEU A 103 5.08 -8.58 7.48
N ASN A 104 4.50 -9.41 8.32
CA ASN A 104 5.12 -10.70 8.65
C ASN A 104 5.03 -11.64 7.43
N LEU A 105 6.18 -11.90 6.80
CA LEU A 105 6.33 -12.79 5.66
C LEU A 105 6.89 -14.17 6.06
N ALA A 106 6.95 -14.49 7.36
CA ALA A 106 7.42 -15.78 7.84
C ALA A 106 6.51 -16.93 7.39
N ALA A 107 7.08 -18.12 7.23
CA ALA A 107 6.31 -19.33 6.95
C ALA A 107 5.23 -19.56 8.03
N GLY A 108 4.00 -19.90 7.60
CA GLY A 108 2.84 -20.07 8.48
C GLY A 108 2.12 -18.80 8.90
N SER A 109 2.64 -17.61 8.54
CA SER A 109 1.86 -16.38 8.64
C SER A 109 0.79 -16.32 7.54
N SER A 110 -0.20 -15.47 7.71
CA SER A 110 -1.24 -15.23 6.69
C SER A 110 -1.20 -13.76 6.25
N PRO A 111 -0.11 -13.32 5.58
CA PRO A 111 0.06 -11.93 5.19
C PRO A 111 -1.02 -11.44 4.21
N GLU A 112 -1.59 -12.32 3.40
CA GLU A 112 -2.66 -12.02 2.45
C GLU A 112 -3.91 -11.44 3.12
N LYS A 113 -4.24 -11.85 4.36
CA LYS A 113 -5.36 -11.28 5.12
C LYS A 113 -5.20 -9.79 5.42
N LYS A 114 -3.96 -9.29 5.43
CA LYS A 114 -3.68 -7.87 5.62
C LYS A 114 -4.02 -7.05 4.39
N LEU A 115 -4.01 -7.67 3.20
CA LEU A 115 -4.31 -7.00 1.94
C LEU A 115 -5.77 -6.54 1.82
N VAL A 116 -6.69 -7.27 2.45
CA VAL A 116 -8.12 -6.94 2.44
C VAL A 116 -8.56 -6.09 3.63
N LYS A 117 -7.68 -5.92 4.62
CA LYS A 117 -7.99 -5.17 5.85
C LYS A 117 -7.38 -3.79 5.87
N ASN A 118 -6.19 -3.62 5.30
CA ASN A 118 -5.41 -2.38 5.40
C ASN A 118 -5.44 -1.61 4.07
N GLY A 119 -5.31 -0.30 4.12
CA GLY A 119 -5.24 0.57 2.94
C GLY A 119 -3.80 0.79 2.45
N LEU A 120 -2.86 0.82 3.39
CA LEU A 120 -1.43 1.00 3.10
C LEU A 120 -0.58 0.17 4.04
N ILE A 121 0.39 -0.53 3.47
CA ILE A 121 1.37 -1.36 4.18
C ILE A 121 2.76 -0.79 3.91
N ASN A 122 3.45 -0.36 4.95
CA ASN A 122 4.86 -0.01 4.86
C ASN A 122 5.72 -1.24 5.13
N LEU A 123 6.63 -1.53 4.22
CA LEU A 123 7.69 -2.52 4.40
C LEU A 123 8.90 -1.78 4.96
N ASP A 124 8.87 -1.52 6.28
CA ASP A 124 10.00 -0.88 6.94
C ASP A 124 11.22 -1.79 6.98
N GLU A 125 12.42 -1.23 6.94
CA GLU A 125 13.65 -1.99 6.82
C GLU A 125 13.63 -3.01 5.67
N PHE A 126 13.22 -2.55 4.48
CA PHE A 126 13.02 -3.38 3.29
C PHE A 126 14.24 -4.24 2.93
N ASP A 127 15.44 -3.78 3.26
CA ASP A 127 16.71 -4.49 3.10
C ASP A 127 16.81 -5.76 3.95
N LYS A 128 16.02 -5.89 5.02
CA LYS A 128 15.99 -7.08 5.89
C LYS A 128 15.09 -8.20 5.38
N ILE A 129 14.36 -8.01 4.29
CA ILE A 129 13.53 -9.05 3.67
C ILE A 129 14.44 -10.12 3.07
N LYS A 130 14.37 -11.33 3.62
CA LYS A 130 15.19 -12.45 3.21
C LYS A 130 14.82 -12.90 1.78
N GLU A 131 15.79 -13.45 1.05
CA GLU A 131 15.58 -13.99 -0.31
C GLU A 131 14.42 -15.00 -0.35
N SER A 132 14.32 -15.89 0.65
CA SER A 132 13.22 -16.85 0.78
C SER A 132 11.83 -16.21 0.91
N GLN A 133 11.75 -14.96 1.34
CA GLN A 133 10.50 -14.20 1.50
C GLN A 133 10.13 -13.37 0.26
N GLN A 134 11.08 -13.16 -0.65
CA GLN A 134 10.86 -12.33 -1.84
C GLN A 134 9.81 -12.91 -2.78
N ALA A 135 9.78 -14.25 -2.95
CA ALA A 135 8.75 -14.91 -3.77
C ALA A 135 7.34 -14.66 -3.19
N THR A 136 7.19 -14.80 -1.87
CA THR A 136 5.93 -14.49 -1.18
C THR A 136 5.52 -13.03 -1.38
N LEU A 137 6.45 -12.09 -1.19
CA LEU A 137 6.18 -10.67 -1.39
C LEU A 137 5.76 -10.39 -2.84
N LYS A 138 6.47 -10.94 -3.84
CA LYS A 138 6.10 -10.77 -5.26
C LYS A 138 4.69 -11.26 -5.56
N ASN A 139 4.28 -12.39 -4.97
CA ASN A 139 2.92 -12.91 -5.13
C ASN A 139 1.91 -11.96 -4.50
N LEU A 140 2.15 -11.47 -3.27
CA LEU A 140 1.28 -10.51 -2.59
C LEU A 140 1.11 -9.21 -3.39
N LEU A 141 2.19 -8.72 -4.01
CA LEU A 141 2.14 -7.51 -4.84
C LEU A 141 1.25 -7.65 -6.08
N GLN A 142 1.02 -8.86 -6.56
CA GLN A 142 0.23 -9.13 -7.77
C GLN A 142 -1.21 -9.55 -7.50
N MET A 143 -1.53 -9.93 -6.26
CA MET A 143 -2.89 -10.36 -5.90
C MET A 143 -3.89 -9.23 -6.12
N VAL A 144 -4.91 -9.47 -6.93
CA VAL A 144 -6.09 -8.60 -7.11
C VAL A 144 -7.16 -8.98 -6.11
N ASN A 145 -7.42 -10.29 -5.99
CA ASN A 145 -8.37 -10.88 -5.07
C ASN A 145 -7.64 -11.81 -4.10
N VAL A 146 -8.14 -11.86 -2.88
CA VAL A 146 -7.56 -12.61 -1.77
C VAL A 146 -8.59 -13.63 -1.27
N PRO A 147 -8.28 -14.92 -1.23
CA PRO A 147 -9.15 -15.91 -0.61
C PRO A 147 -9.13 -15.74 0.91
N VAL A 148 -10.27 -15.47 1.51
CA VAL A 148 -10.45 -15.28 2.96
C VAL A 148 -11.47 -16.27 3.49
N PHE A 149 -11.14 -16.97 4.57
CA PHE A 149 -12.09 -17.85 5.24
C PHE A 149 -12.96 -17.02 6.20
N ARG A 150 -14.26 -16.95 5.93
CA ARG A 150 -15.26 -16.19 6.70
C ARG A 150 -16.10 -17.05 7.64
N GLY A 151 -15.53 -18.15 8.12
CA GLY A 151 -16.19 -19.06 9.04
C GLY A 151 -16.98 -20.18 8.34
N LYS A 152 -17.51 -21.12 9.15
CA LYS A 152 -18.17 -22.34 8.64
C LYS A 152 -19.37 -22.08 7.73
N ARG A 153 -20.07 -20.96 7.92
CA ARG A 153 -21.29 -20.63 7.16
C ARG A 153 -21.00 -20.08 5.75
N LEU A 154 -19.99 -19.22 5.62
CA LEU A 154 -19.64 -18.56 4.34
C LEU A 154 -18.49 -19.25 3.62
N GLY A 155 -17.71 -20.08 4.33
CA GLY A 155 -16.57 -20.79 3.77
C GLY A 155 -15.46 -19.81 3.29
N TRP A 156 -14.85 -20.16 2.19
CA TRP A 156 -13.87 -19.34 1.50
C TRP A 156 -14.56 -18.36 0.53
N VAL A 157 -14.24 -17.09 0.67
CA VAL A 157 -14.72 -15.99 -0.20
C VAL A 157 -13.52 -15.27 -0.79
N ASN A 158 -13.61 -14.85 -2.04
CA ASN A 158 -12.62 -13.99 -2.66
C ASN A 158 -12.98 -12.52 -2.38
N GLU A 159 -12.08 -11.80 -1.72
CA GLU A 159 -12.24 -10.38 -1.41
C GLU A 159 -11.25 -9.55 -2.22
N SER A 160 -11.70 -8.40 -2.70
CA SER A 160 -10.83 -7.48 -3.42
C SER A 160 -9.74 -6.92 -2.50
N ARG A 161 -8.51 -6.88 -3.00
CA ARG A 161 -7.40 -6.26 -2.29
C ARG A 161 -7.62 -4.75 -2.18
N LEU A 162 -7.40 -4.22 -0.98
CA LEU A 162 -7.44 -2.77 -0.65
C LEU A 162 -6.03 -2.19 -0.50
N ALA A 163 -5.10 -2.97 0.05
CA ALA A 163 -3.78 -2.49 0.42
C ALA A 163 -2.90 -2.17 -0.79
N SER A 164 -2.28 -1.01 -0.76
CA SER A 164 -1.08 -0.68 -1.53
C SER A 164 0.16 -0.83 -0.66
N PHE A 165 1.33 -0.87 -1.30
CA PHE A 165 2.60 -0.99 -0.60
C PHE A 165 3.46 0.25 -0.79
N ILE A 166 4.24 0.56 0.24
CA ILE A 166 5.37 1.47 0.24
C ILE A 166 6.49 0.82 1.05
N ALA A 167 7.74 1.20 0.86
CA ALA A 167 8.85 0.64 1.59
C ALA A 167 9.84 1.72 2.03
N THR A 168 10.56 1.47 3.12
CA THR A 168 11.63 2.34 3.62
C THR A 168 12.90 1.52 3.88
N THR A 169 14.06 2.09 3.61
CA THR A 169 15.35 1.47 3.89
C THR A 169 16.44 2.51 4.09
N ASN A 170 17.52 2.12 4.76
CA ASN A 170 18.75 2.91 4.89
C ASN A 170 19.91 2.35 4.05
N VAL A 171 19.64 1.37 3.19
CA VAL A 171 20.64 0.69 2.35
C VAL A 171 20.35 0.98 0.88
N TYR A 172 21.34 1.41 0.12
CA TYR A 172 21.18 1.72 -1.30
C TYR A 172 21.03 0.49 -2.19
N GLN A 173 21.68 -0.62 -1.83
CA GLN A 173 21.59 -1.87 -2.59
C GLN A 173 20.46 -2.75 -2.07
N VAL A 174 19.24 -2.41 -2.47
CA VAL A 174 18.01 -3.00 -1.92
C VAL A 174 17.48 -4.17 -2.74
N LEU A 175 17.80 -4.22 -4.05
CA LEU A 175 17.24 -5.19 -4.97
C LEU A 175 18.31 -6.19 -5.38
N ILE A 176 18.24 -7.39 -4.82
CA ILE A 176 19.14 -8.50 -5.16
C ILE A 176 18.68 -9.20 -6.45
N ASP A 177 17.39 -9.10 -6.79
CA ASP A 177 16.80 -9.79 -7.94
C ASP A 177 16.49 -8.81 -9.09
N SER A 178 17.23 -8.97 -10.19
CA SER A 178 17.07 -8.21 -11.42
C SER A 178 15.69 -8.38 -12.09
N THR A 179 15.01 -9.52 -11.87
CA THR A 179 13.73 -9.83 -12.51
C THR A 179 12.52 -9.17 -11.82
N GLY A 180 12.67 -8.75 -10.56
CA GLY A 180 11.62 -8.12 -9.75
C GLY A 180 11.65 -6.58 -9.74
N SER A 181 12.72 -5.97 -10.22
CA SER A 181 13.01 -4.53 -10.08
C SER A 181 11.92 -3.60 -10.65
N ARG A 182 11.22 -3.99 -11.70
CA ARG A 182 10.16 -3.18 -12.35
C ARG A 182 8.97 -2.82 -11.45
N ARG A 183 8.81 -3.49 -10.31
CA ARG A 183 7.75 -3.22 -9.33
C ARG A 183 8.11 -2.16 -8.32
N PHE A 184 9.39 -1.87 -8.20
CA PHE A 184 9.90 -0.97 -7.18
C PHE A 184 10.30 0.37 -7.79
N LEU A 185 9.69 1.44 -7.25
CA LEU A 185 10.02 2.81 -7.60
C LEU A 185 10.98 3.36 -6.53
N CYS A 186 12.27 3.16 -6.76
CA CYS A 186 13.29 3.63 -5.84
C CYS A 186 13.48 5.14 -5.95
N VAL A 187 13.48 5.82 -4.80
CA VAL A 187 13.73 7.26 -4.70
C VAL A 187 14.64 7.55 -3.51
N GLU A 188 15.66 8.36 -3.76
CA GLU A 188 16.57 8.80 -2.70
C GLU A 188 15.99 10.00 -1.94
N VAL A 189 16.02 9.91 -0.61
CA VAL A 189 15.62 10.96 0.31
C VAL A 189 16.89 11.63 0.83
N LEU A 190 17.18 12.84 0.36
CA LEU A 190 18.41 13.57 0.67
C LEU A 190 18.30 14.49 1.89
N LYS A 191 17.09 14.91 2.25
CA LYS A 191 16.79 15.83 3.35
C LYS A 191 15.59 15.32 4.17
N PRO A 192 15.41 15.75 5.43
CA PRO A 192 14.23 15.41 6.22
C PRO A 192 12.94 15.76 5.46
N ILE A 193 12.02 14.79 5.41
CA ILE A 193 10.69 15.03 4.84
C ILE A 193 9.91 15.85 5.85
N SER A 194 9.55 17.09 5.49
CA SER A 194 8.73 17.97 6.32
C SER A 194 7.29 17.42 6.43
N GLU A 195 6.69 17.59 7.57
CA GLU A 195 5.27 17.31 7.82
C GLU A 195 4.35 18.25 7.05
#